data_697a93860ef795b5a6217e559088a093
#
_entry.id   697a93860ef795b5a6217e559088a093
#
_cell.length_a   1.000
_cell.length_b   1.000
_cell.length_c   1.000
_cell.angle_alpha   90.00
_cell.angle_beta   90.00
_cell.angle_gamma   90.00
#
_symmetry.space_group_name_H-M   'P 1'
#
loop_
_entity.id
_entity.type
_entity.pdbx_description
1 polymer ?
#
loop_
_entity_poly.entity_id
_entity_poly.type
_entity_poly.pdbx_seq_one_letter_code
_entity_poly.pdbx_strand_id
1 'polypeptide(L)'
;MMTEEYKEEYKKARKAAMKQYRTCASRGWSLYPPVLDEVSAYVKTAGEEVLGEMEIPLSLVTGTRTAGRQNAFSKDFLPILPENSEFARKWITLYEAQMEEGIRDPILVYEFMHQFYVQEGNKRVSVMKYLDASHIMAKVIRIFPEKTDEPSVKLYYEFIEFYRSTKFYDIVCKQVGNYAKLLKFMGKERNEACSDEERKKLGSLFYHFSSIYHANAAARNEGEVLSAGDAFLIYLGIFSYEEAISKPASKLREEILKMWKEFVPVKEAAPVKRLLEPEDKKPAFWSKLLNSTQKLSIAFVYDKKPDTSSWLYAHELGRLHLNVWINHRNANSKCIDIGDISINRVVCLVTDILSFCHRAGILE
;
A
#
# COMPACT_ATOMS: atom_id res chain seq x y z
N MET A 1 -9.01 -35.97 15.27
CA MET A 1 -10.41 -35.60 15.01
C MET A 1 -10.47 -34.12 15.13
N MET A 2 -10.69 -33.35 14.03
CA MET A 2 -10.74 -31.88 14.07
C MET A 2 -11.79 -31.45 15.10
N THR A 3 -11.38 -30.64 16.09
CA THR A 3 -12.29 -30.15 17.11
C THR A 3 -13.30 -29.19 16.49
N GLU A 4 -14.54 -29.21 16.97
CA GLU A 4 -15.61 -28.30 16.47
C GLU A 4 -15.21 -26.85 16.66
N GLU A 5 -14.41 -26.55 17.68
CA GLU A 5 -13.84 -25.25 17.97
C GLU A 5 -13.01 -24.68 16.81
N TYR A 6 -12.12 -25.47 16.20
CA TYR A 6 -11.29 -25.01 15.07
C TYR A 6 -12.09 -24.78 13.78
N LYS A 7 -13.20 -25.50 13.62
CA LYS A 7 -14.14 -25.22 12.52
C LYS A 7 -14.85 -23.86 12.70
N GLU A 8 -15.20 -23.52 13.94
CA GLU A 8 -15.78 -22.21 14.24
C GLU A 8 -14.77 -21.08 13.97
N GLU A 9 -13.47 -21.27 14.22
CA GLU A 9 -12.45 -20.28 13.88
C GLU A 9 -12.36 -20.04 12.36
N TYR A 10 -12.45 -21.10 11.54
CA TYR A 10 -12.53 -20.93 10.10
C TYR A 10 -13.76 -20.11 9.68
N LYS A 11 -14.92 -20.36 10.28
CA LYS A 11 -16.14 -19.59 10.00
C LYS A 11 -15.96 -18.10 10.35
N LYS A 12 -15.34 -17.80 11.49
CA LYS A 12 -15.03 -16.43 11.89
C LYS A 12 -14.08 -15.75 10.90
N ALA A 13 -12.98 -16.43 10.53
CA ALA A 13 -12.02 -15.94 9.55
C ALA A 13 -12.69 -15.66 8.19
N ARG A 14 -13.51 -16.60 7.71
CA ARG A 14 -14.28 -16.44 6.47
C ARG A 14 -15.30 -15.30 6.55
N LYS A 15 -15.99 -15.13 7.67
CA LYS A 15 -16.92 -14.02 7.90
C LYS A 15 -16.19 -12.66 7.82
N ALA A 16 -15.01 -12.55 8.41
CA ALA A 16 -14.16 -11.36 8.33
C ALA A 16 -13.70 -11.11 6.88
N ALA A 17 -13.26 -12.15 6.18
CA ALA A 17 -12.89 -12.09 4.76
C ALA A 17 -14.05 -11.58 3.89
N MET A 18 -15.24 -12.11 4.07
CA MET A 18 -16.43 -11.71 3.30
C MET A 18 -16.89 -10.29 3.60
N LYS A 19 -16.69 -9.82 4.84
CA LYS A 19 -16.92 -8.41 5.19
C LYS A 19 -15.94 -7.51 4.43
N GLN A 20 -14.66 -7.84 4.43
CA GLN A 20 -13.62 -7.12 3.68
C GLN A 20 -13.92 -7.13 2.19
N TYR A 21 -14.22 -8.31 1.62
CA TYR A 21 -14.55 -8.49 0.20
C TYR A 21 -15.68 -7.53 -0.22
N ARG A 22 -16.77 -7.48 0.55
CA ARG A 22 -17.89 -6.56 0.28
C ARG A 22 -17.48 -5.09 0.36
N THR A 23 -16.65 -4.74 1.34
CA THR A 23 -16.13 -3.37 1.49
C THR A 23 -15.25 -2.98 0.30
N CYS A 24 -14.35 -3.87 -0.15
CA CYS A 24 -13.53 -3.63 -1.33
C CYS A 24 -14.41 -3.49 -2.58
N ALA A 25 -15.40 -4.39 -2.78
CA ALA A 25 -16.32 -4.32 -3.90
C ALA A 25 -17.11 -3.00 -3.94
N SER A 26 -17.62 -2.54 -2.80
CA SER A 26 -18.39 -1.28 -2.74
C SER A 26 -17.55 -0.03 -3.01
N ARG A 27 -16.22 -0.12 -2.82
CA ARG A 27 -15.27 0.98 -3.04
C ARG A 27 -14.52 0.88 -4.39
N GLY A 28 -14.78 -0.15 -5.19
CA GLY A 28 -14.06 -0.41 -6.43
C GLY A 28 -12.59 -0.84 -6.24
N TRP A 29 -12.22 -1.29 -5.04
CA TRP A 29 -10.87 -1.76 -4.74
C TRP A 29 -10.67 -3.21 -5.16
N SER A 30 -9.39 -3.63 -5.33
CA SER A 30 -9.06 -5.03 -5.57
C SER A 30 -9.65 -5.94 -4.50
N LEU A 31 -10.28 -7.02 -4.94
CA LEU A 31 -10.95 -8.00 -4.07
C LEU A 31 -10.00 -9.07 -3.54
N TYR A 32 -8.92 -9.30 -4.25
CA TYR A 32 -7.95 -10.36 -4.06
C TYR A 32 -6.54 -9.80 -3.81
N PRO A 33 -5.62 -10.60 -3.26
CA PRO A 33 -4.23 -10.21 -3.15
C PRO A 33 -3.65 -9.91 -4.55
N PRO A 34 -2.80 -8.90 -4.73
CA PRO A 34 -2.15 -8.62 -6.01
C PRO A 34 -1.24 -9.79 -6.44
N VAL A 35 -1.02 -9.93 -7.74
CA VAL A 35 -0.17 -10.96 -8.33
C VAL A 35 1.13 -10.34 -8.80
N LEU A 36 2.28 -10.89 -8.36
CA LEU A 36 3.59 -10.35 -8.70
C LEU A 36 3.82 -10.34 -10.22
N ASP A 37 3.42 -11.40 -10.92
CA ASP A 37 3.60 -11.47 -12.38
C ASP A 37 2.84 -10.35 -13.11
N GLU A 38 1.73 -9.88 -12.57
CA GLU A 38 0.98 -8.73 -13.09
C GLU A 38 1.64 -7.40 -12.69
N VAL A 39 2.06 -7.26 -11.43
CA VAL A 39 2.73 -6.05 -10.92
C VAL A 39 4.07 -5.83 -11.61
N SER A 40 4.85 -6.88 -11.82
CA SER A 40 6.17 -6.81 -12.44
C SER A 40 6.15 -6.80 -13.98
N ALA A 41 5.00 -7.07 -14.61
CA ALA A 41 4.88 -7.16 -16.08
C ALA A 41 5.36 -5.90 -16.82
N TYR A 42 5.29 -4.75 -16.18
CA TYR A 42 5.67 -3.45 -16.75
C TYR A 42 7.00 -2.91 -16.21
N VAL A 43 7.67 -3.66 -15.32
CA VAL A 43 8.93 -3.24 -14.71
C VAL A 43 10.03 -4.17 -15.22
N LYS A 44 11.04 -3.61 -15.88
CA LYS A 44 12.22 -4.37 -16.26
C LYS A 44 13.00 -4.76 -15.01
N THR A 45 13.43 -6.01 -14.95
CA THR A 45 14.19 -6.56 -13.83
C THR A 45 15.68 -6.68 -14.18
N ALA A 46 16.54 -6.39 -13.21
CA ALA A 46 17.99 -6.46 -13.34
C ALA A 46 18.59 -7.78 -12.82
N GLY A 47 17.78 -8.64 -12.22
CA GLY A 47 18.19 -9.95 -11.70
C GLY A 47 17.52 -10.32 -10.39
N GLU A 48 17.93 -11.46 -9.84
CA GLU A 48 17.41 -12.02 -8.59
C GLU A 48 18.55 -12.34 -7.62
N GLU A 49 18.27 -12.27 -6.31
CA GLU A 49 19.19 -12.62 -5.23
C GLU A 49 18.47 -13.52 -4.21
N VAL A 50 19.06 -14.66 -3.89
CA VAL A 50 18.57 -15.52 -2.82
C VAL A 50 19.06 -14.98 -1.48
N LEU A 51 18.18 -14.47 -0.65
CA LEU A 51 18.53 -13.93 0.68
C LEU A 51 18.59 -15.00 1.78
N GLY A 52 18.03 -16.19 1.53
CA GLY A 52 17.99 -17.30 2.48
C GLY A 52 16.74 -17.28 3.37
N GLU A 53 16.85 -17.97 4.51
CA GLU A 53 15.76 -18.05 5.52
C GLU A 53 15.85 -16.89 6.50
N MET A 54 14.71 -16.23 6.73
CA MET A 54 14.59 -15.14 7.68
C MET A 54 13.15 -14.93 8.12
N GLU A 55 12.95 -14.26 9.24
CA GLU A 55 11.65 -13.72 9.62
C GLU A 55 11.32 -12.47 8.81
N ILE A 56 10.10 -12.43 8.26
CA ILE A 56 9.60 -11.28 7.50
C ILE A 56 8.33 -10.73 8.12
N PRO A 57 8.11 -9.41 8.09
CA PRO A 57 6.88 -8.81 8.62
C PRO A 57 5.66 -9.21 7.77
N LEU A 58 4.63 -9.75 8.41
CA LEU A 58 3.37 -10.12 7.74
C LEU A 58 2.63 -8.91 7.16
N SER A 59 2.85 -7.71 7.66
CA SER A 59 2.33 -6.46 7.11
C SER A 59 2.84 -6.17 5.69
N LEU A 60 4.05 -6.64 5.34
CA LEU A 60 4.65 -6.50 4.03
C LEU A 60 4.34 -7.68 3.08
N VAL A 61 3.67 -8.73 3.56
CA VAL A 61 3.18 -9.82 2.71
C VAL A 61 1.88 -9.38 2.07
N THR A 62 1.96 -8.91 0.83
CA THR A 62 0.85 -8.24 0.13
C THR A 62 0.18 -9.08 -0.92
N GLY A 63 0.90 -9.96 -1.60
CA GLY A 63 0.40 -10.65 -2.77
C GLY A 63 0.85 -12.11 -2.92
N THR A 64 0.43 -12.70 -4.04
CA THR A 64 0.84 -14.03 -4.49
C THR A 64 1.77 -13.92 -5.69
N ARG A 65 2.65 -14.91 -5.89
CA ARG A 65 3.52 -14.96 -7.08
C ARG A 65 2.71 -15.08 -8.36
N THR A 66 1.72 -15.97 -8.40
CA THR A 66 0.91 -16.29 -9.55
C THR A 66 -0.58 -16.18 -9.29
N ALA A 67 -1.39 -15.93 -10.32
CA ALA A 67 -2.83 -15.76 -10.23
C ALA A 67 -3.60 -17.01 -9.76
N GLY A 68 -3.04 -18.22 -9.94
CA GLY A 68 -3.78 -19.47 -9.75
C GLY A 68 -4.33 -19.74 -8.35
N ARG A 69 -3.95 -18.97 -7.34
CA ARG A 69 -4.37 -19.19 -5.93
C ARG A 69 -4.96 -17.97 -5.25
N GLN A 70 -4.93 -16.81 -5.89
CA GLN A 70 -5.43 -15.55 -5.28
C GLN A 70 -6.92 -15.64 -4.91
N ASN A 71 -7.74 -16.32 -5.72
CA ASN A 71 -9.20 -16.41 -5.56
C ASN A 71 -9.66 -17.21 -4.32
N ALA A 72 -8.74 -17.83 -3.59
CA ALA A 72 -9.05 -18.49 -2.33
C ALA A 72 -9.03 -17.53 -1.12
N PHE A 73 -8.53 -16.29 -1.32
CA PHE A 73 -8.29 -15.33 -0.25
C PHE A 73 -8.90 -13.96 -0.57
N SER A 74 -9.32 -13.25 0.46
CA SER A 74 -9.59 -11.82 0.38
C SER A 74 -8.27 -11.04 0.21
N LYS A 75 -8.34 -9.74 -0.06
CA LYS A 75 -7.16 -8.87 -0.25
C LYS A 75 -6.08 -9.05 0.82
N ASP A 76 -6.46 -9.27 2.08
CA ASP A 76 -5.53 -9.43 3.21
C ASP A 76 -5.31 -10.91 3.59
N PHE A 77 -5.42 -11.82 2.63
CA PHE A 77 -5.19 -13.26 2.80
C PHE A 77 -6.18 -13.99 3.70
N LEU A 78 -7.29 -13.40 4.14
CA LEU A 78 -8.30 -14.16 4.88
C LEU A 78 -9.07 -15.12 3.94
N PRO A 79 -9.50 -16.31 4.43
CA PRO A 79 -10.07 -17.35 3.59
C PRO A 79 -11.49 -17.01 3.13
N ILE A 80 -11.81 -17.17 1.83
CA ILE A 80 -13.15 -16.91 1.28
C ILE A 80 -13.90 -18.16 0.82
N LEU A 81 -13.22 -19.28 0.66
CA LEU A 81 -13.83 -20.51 0.14
C LEU A 81 -14.83 -21.11 1.14
N PRO A 82 -15.80 -21.94 0.67
CA PRO A 82 -16.80 -22.58 1.54
C PRO A 82 -16.19 -23.48 2.62
N GLU A 83 -16.89 -23.62 3.74
CA GLU A 83 -16.46 -24.36 4.92
C GLU A 83 -16.29 -25.87 4.66
N ASN A 84 -17.06 -26.42 3.72
CA ASN A 84 -16.99 -27.83 3.33
C ASN A 84 -15.90 -28.12 2.28
N SER A 85 -15.13 -27.12 1.87
CA SER A 85 -14.06 -27.27 0.86
C SER A 85 -12.84 -28.02 1.40
N GLU A 86 -12.05 -28.62 0.50
CA GLU A 86 -10.75 -29.17 0.84
C GLU A 86 -9.79 -28.08 1.35
N PHE A 87 -9.94 -26.87 0.82
CA PHE A 87 -9.18 -25.72 1.29
C PHE A 87 -9.45 -25.44 2.78
N ALA A 88 -10.73 -25.41 3.20
CA ALA A 88 -11.11 -25.17 4.59
C ALA A 88 -10.54 -26.22 5.52
N ARG A 89 -10.62 -27.50 5.15
CA ARG A 89 -10.02 -28.60 5.95
C ARG A 89 -8.50 -28.40 6.15
N LYS A 90 -7.76 -28.10 5.07
CA LYS A 90 -6.32 -27.83 5.14
C LYS A 90 -5.99 -26.57 5.93
N TRP A 91 -6.82 -25.56 5.88
CA TRP A 91 -6.65 -24.32 6.66
C TRP A 91 -6.85 -24.60 8.16
N ILE A 92 -7.90 -25.36 8.52
CA ILE A 92 -8.19 -25.75 9.90
C ILE A 92 -7.06 -26.60 10.48
N THR A 93 -6.55 -27.59 9.73
CA THR A 93 -5.40 -28.39 10.17
C THR A 93 -4.15 -27.52 10.42
N LEU A 94 -3.90 -26.52 9.59
CA LEU A 94 -2.80 -25.59 9.82
C LEU A 94 -3.03 -24.68 11.03
N TYR A 95 -4.27 -24.25 11.25
CA TYR A 95 -4.63 -23.47 12.43
C TYR A 95 -4.42 -24.29 13.71
N GLU A 96 -4.89 -25.55 13.73
CA GLU A 96 -4.68 -26.50 14.82
C GLU A 96 -3.18 -26.70 15.11
N ALA A 97 -2.39 -26.99 14.09
CA ALA A 97 -0.93 -27.15 14.22
C ALA A 97 -0.26 -25.87 14.75
N GLN A 98 -0.73 -24.69 14.33
CA GLN A 98 -0.21 -23.43 14.84
C GLN A 98 -0.50 -23.23 16.32
N MET A 99 -1.70 -23.61 16.77
CA MET A 99 -2.11 -23.45 18.18
C MET A 99 -1.43 -24.49 19.11
N GLU A 100 -1.16 -25.68 18.62
CA GLU A 100 -0.58 -26.76 19.41
C GLU A 100 0.95 -26.72 19.45
N GLU A 101 1.61 -26.55 18.30
CA GLU A 101 3.06 -26.72 18.18
C GLU A 101 3.78 -25.49 17.60
N GLY A 102 3.03 -24.61 16.95
CA GLY A 102 3.58 -23.51 16.14
C GLY A 102 4.08 -23.98 14.78
N ILE A 103 3.74 -23.25 13.73
CA ILE A 103 4.21 -23.52 12.36
C ILE A 103 5.63 -22.96 12.20
N ARG A 104 6.60 -23.86 12.04
CA ARG A 104 8.02 -23.51 11.87
C ARG A 104 8.51 -23.59 10.42
N ASP A 105 7.80 -24.31 9.56
CA ASP A 105 8.19 -24.47 8.16
C ASP A 105 8.17 -23.10 7.44
N PRO A 106 9.29 -22.68 6.83
CA PRO A 106 9.34 -21.40 6.14
C PRO A 106 8.43 -21.42 4.90
N ILE A 107 7.77 -20.30 4.65
CA ILE A 107 7.10 -20.05 3.37
C ILE A 107 8.13 -19.67 2.30
N LEU A 108 7.78 -19.79 1.01
CA LEU A 108 8.60 -19.29 -0.10
C LEU A 108 8.00 -18.02 -0.65
N VAL A 109 8.78 -16.95 -0.66
CA VAL A 109 8.33 -15.63 -1.12
C VAL A 109 9.33 -14.98 -2.07
N TYR A 110 8.78 -14.15 -2.96
CA TYR A 110 9.56 -13.18 -3.72
C TYR A 110 9.43 -11.81 -3.08
N GLU A 111 10.54 -11.13 -2.86
CA GLU A 111 10.58 -9.74 -2.45
C GLU A 111 10.76 -8.85 -3.67
N PHE A 112 9.85 -7.89 -3.85
CA PHE A 112 9.90 -6.91 -4.91
C PHE A 112 9.38 -5.56 -4.41
N MET A 113 10.17 -4.53 -4.59
CA MET A 113 9.83 -3.16 -4.17
C MET A 113 9.41 -3.05 -2.69
N HIS A 114 10.17 -3.72 -1.80
CA HIS A 114 9.95 -3.77 -0.35
C HIS A 114 8.62 -4.45 0.05
N GLN A 115 8.09 -5.34 -0.80
CA GLN A 115 6.88 -6.11 -0.56
C GLN A 115 7.12 -7.59 -0.84
N PHE A 116 6.40 -8.47 -0.14
CA PHE A 116 6.54 -9.92 -0.32
C PHE A 116 5.34 -10.51 -1.03
N TYR A 117 5.63 -11.38 -1.99
CA TYR A 117 4.65 -12.11 -2.79
C TYR A 117 4.85 -13.62 -2.60
N VAL A 118 3.83 -14.29 -2.10
CA VAL A 118 3.91 -15.68 -1.69
C VAL A 118 3.86 -16.61 -2.90
N GLN A 119 4.88 -17.42 -3.09
CA GLN A 119 4.85 -18.52 -4.05
C GLN A 119 4.31 -19.78 -3.41
N GLU A 120 4.79 -20.12 -2.19
CA GLU A 120 4.36 -21.30 -1.44
C GLU A 120 4.08 -20.95 0.01
N GLY A 121 2.99 -21.49 0.57
CA GLY A 121 2.60 -21.24 1.96
C GLY A 121 1.46 -20.25 2.13
N ASN A 122 0.68 -19.92 1.08
CA ASN A 122 -0.44 -18.96 1.14
C ASN A 122 -1.44 -19.25 2.29
N LYS A 123 -1.71 -20.54 2.61
CA LYS A 123 -2.59 -20.90 3.74
C LYS A 123 -1.92 -20.62 5.10
N ARG A 124 -0.59 -20.82 5.19
CA ARG A 124 0.18 -20.47 6.41
C ARG A 124 0.12 -18.96 6.66
N VAL A 125 0.33 -18.15 5.61
CA VAL A 125 0.13 -16.69 5.67
C VAL A 125 -1.29 -16.34 6.12
N SER A 126 -2.30 -17.02 5.56
CA SER A 126 -3.71 -16.80 5.94
C SER A 126 -3.98 -17.06 7.42
N VAL A 127 -3.47 -18.18 7.96
CA VAL A 127 -3.60 -18.51 9.38
C VAL A 127 -2.89 -17.49 10.25
N MET A 128 -1.63 -17.16 9.92
CA MET A 128 -0.84 -16.23 10.71
C MET A 128 -1.43 -14.82 10.71
N LYS A 129 -1.95 -14.34 9.57
CA LYS A 129 -2.66 -13.06 9.50
C LYS A 129 -3.98 -13.05 10.27
N TYR A 130 -4.71 -14.17 10.26
CA TYR A 130 -5.92 -14.30 11.08
C TYR A 130 -5.62 -14.23 12.58
N LEU A 131 -4.48 -14.78 13.00
CA LEU A 131 -3.99 -14.74 14.39
C LEU A 131 -3.31 -13.40 14.75
N ASP A 132 -3.29 -12.43 13.85
CA ASP A 132 -2.62 -11.13 14.03
C ASP A 132 -1.12 -11.25 14.40
N ALA A 133 -0.46 -12.30 13.86
CA ALA A 133 0.96 -12.47 14.05
C ALA A 133 1.76 -11.37 13.34
N SER A 134 2.83 -10.90 13.95
CA SER A 134 3.67 -9.85 13.40
C SER A 134 4.58 -10.33 12.28
N HIS A 135 5.16 -11.52 12.42
CA HIS A 135 6.18 -12.06 11.52
C HIS A 135 5.92 -13.52 11.16
N ILE A 136 6.56 -13.98 10.09
CA ILE A 136 6.56 -15.38 9.64
C ILE A 136 7.92 -15.76 9.08
N MET A 137 8.36 -17.01 9.30
CA MET A 137 9.57 -17.56 8.68
C MET A 137 9.40 -17.74 7.17
N ALA A 138 10.36 -17.24 6.39
CA ALA A 138 10.32 -17.30 4.94
C ALA A 138 11.69 -17.56 4.32
N LYS A 139 11.68 -18.29 3.21
CA LYS A 139 12.78 -18.31 2.22
C LYS A 139 12.53 -17.18 1.25
N VAL A 140 13.45 -16.24 1.17
CA VAL A 140 13.25 -15.00 0.41
C VAL A 140 14.14 -14.97 -0.83
N ILE A 141 13.52 -14.71 -1.97
CA ILE A 141 14.20 -14.39 -3.24
C ILE A 141 13.86 -12.94 -3.57
N ARG A 142 14.89 -12.09 -3.66
CA ARG A 142 14.73 -10.68 -4.01
C ARG A 142 14.82 -10.50 -5.52
N ILE A 143 13.89 -9.74 -6.09
CA ILE A 143 13.94 -9.30 -7.49
C ILE A 143 14.33 -7.83 -7.53
N PHE A 144 15.37 -7.52 -8.31
CA PHE A 144 15.80 -6.14 -8.51
C PHE A 144 15.11 -5.53 -9.72
N PRO A 145 14.44 -4.38 -9.61
CA PRO A 145 14.04 -3.59 -10.78
C PRO A 145 15.29 -3.00 -11.45
N GLU A 146 15.23 -2.71 -12.76
CA GLU A 146 16.25 -1.85 -13.38
C GLU A 146 16.33 -0.50 -12.67
N LYS A 147 17.54 0.01 -12.51
CA LYS A 147 17.74 1.34 -11.92
C LYS A 147 17.23 2.41 -12.87
N THR A 148 16.27 3.19 -12.41
CA THR A 148 15.66 4.32 -13.12
C THR A 148 15.67 5.56 -12.24
N ASP A 149 15.31 6.70 -12.83
CA ASP A 149 15.15 7.96 -12.08
C ASP A 149 13.80 8.05 -11.33
N GLU A 150 12.94 7.06 -11.46
CA GLU A 150 11.67 7.02 -10.73
C GLU A 150 11.87 7.07 -9.21
N PRO A 151 11.13 7.93 -8.49
CA PRO A 151 11.27 8.05 -7.04
C PRO A 151 11.07 6.73 -6.28
N SER A 152 10.15 5.90 -6.73
CA SER A 152 9.86 4.58 -6.15
C SER A 152 11.07 3.63 -6.25
N VAL A 153 11.74 3.60 -7.39
CA VAL A 153 12.93 2.79 -7.63
C VAL A 153 14.13 3.32 -6.84
N LYS A 154 14.33 4.65 -6.81
CA LYS A 154 15.37 5.27 -5.97
C LYS A 154 15.18 4.93 -4.50
N LEU A 155 13.96 5.08 -3.98
CA LEU A 155 13.61 4.76 -2.60
C LEU A 155 13.87 3.29 -2.28
N TYR A 156 13.52 2.37 -3.21
CA TYR A 156 13.77 0.95 -3.04
C TYR A 156 15.27 0.63 -2.95
N TYR A 157 16.10 1.25 -3.80
CA TYR A 157 17.54 1.04 -3.71
C TYR A 157 18.17 1.65 -2.45
N GLU A 158 17.65 2.76 -1.93
CA GLU A 158 18.01 3.26 -0.59
C GLU A 158 17.62 2.27 0.51
N PHE A 159 16.42 1.67 0.43
CA PHE A 159 16.01 0.61 1.33
C PHE A 159 16.96 -0.58 1.28
N ILE A 160 17.40 -1.03 0.10
CA ILE A 160 18.35 -2.14 -0.04
C ILE A 160 19.66 -1.83 0.69
N GLU A 161 20.18 -0.60 0.57
CA GLU A 161 21.39 -0.18 1.30
C GLU A 161 21.17 -0.18 2.81
N PHE A 162 20.05 0.36 3.26
CA PHE A 162 19.61 0.33 4.66
C PHE A 162 19.50 -1.12 5.17
N TYR A 163 18.84 -2.00 4.42
CA TYR A 163 18.70 -3.41 4.77
C TYR A 163 20.06 -4.12 4.85
N ARG A 164 20.98 -3.84 3.94
CA ARG A 164 22.33 -4.43 3.98
C ARG A 164 23.06 -4.11 5.27
N SER A 165 22.90 -2.88 5.78
CA SER A 165 23.47 -2.44 7.05
C SER A 165 22.74 -2.99 8.26
N THR A 166 21.43 -2.96 8.27
CA THR A 166 20.60 -3.22 9.47
C THR A 166 19.99 -4.63 9.52
N LYS A 167 19.81 -5.29 8.36
CA LYS A 167 19.01 -6.52 8.19
C LYS A 167 17.56 -6.39 8.67
N PHE A 168 16.99 -5.19 8.63
CA PHE A 168 15.70 -4.87 9.20
C PHE A 168 14.69 -4.44 8.12
N TYR A 169 13.54 -5.11 8.06
CA TYR A 169 12.50 -4.89 7.05
C TYR A 169 11.37 -3.97 7.53
N ASP A 170 11.11 -3.88 8.83
CA ASP A 170 9.88 -3.30 9.37
C ASP A 170 9.77 -1.78 9.17
N ILE A 171 10.90 -1.09 8.96
CA ILE A 171 10.89 0.35 8.74
C ILE A 171 10.60 0.64 7.27
N VAL A 172 9.41 1.17 7.01
CA VAL A 172 8.96 1.58 5.67
C VAL A 172 8.91 3.10 5.58
N CYS A 173 9.85 3.67 4.82
CA CYS A 173 9.84 5.09 4.45
C CYS A 173 9.18 5.27 3.08
N LYS A 174 8.51 6.42 2.87
CA LYS A 174 7.88 6.79 1.60
C LYS A 174 8.61 7.93 0.87
N GLN A 175 9.60 8.54 1.50
CA GLN A 175 10.34 9.66 0.93
C GLN A 175 11.79 9.28 0.64
N VAL A 176 12.26 9.62 -0.57
CA VAL A 176 13.67 9.45 -0.97
C VAL A 176 14.59 10.23 -0.04
N GLY A 177 15.71 9.64 0.33
CA GLY A 177 16.69 10.20 1.28
C GLY A 177 16.43 9.83 2.75
N ASN A 178 15.25 9.30 3.10
CA ASN A 178 14.92 9.03 4.50
C ASN A 178 15.65 7.81 5.07
N TYR A 179 15.91 6.77 4.29
CA TYR A 179 16.74 5.64 4.75
C TYR A 179 18.20 6.06 5.02
N ALA A 180 18.76 6.92 4.18
CA ALA A 180 20.10 7.47 4.41
C ALA A 180 20.15 8.32 5.69
N LYS A 181 19.10 9.13 5.97
CA LYS A 181 19.02 9.90 7.22
C LYS A 181 18.89 8.98 8.44
N LEU A 182 18.14 7.86 8.35
CA LEU A 182 18.05 6.89 9.45
C LEU A 182 19.43 6.31 9.79
N LEU A 183 20.21 5.86 8.80
CA LEU A 183 21.57 5.39 9.02
C LEU A 183 22.43 6.47 9.71
N LYS A 184 22.34 7.71 9.23
CA LYS A 184 23.07 8.84 9.83
C LYS A 184 22.68 9.10 11.28
N PHE A 185 21.39 9.02 11.63
CA PHE A 185 20.92 9.15 13.03
C PHE A 185 21.44 8.02 13.92
N MET A 186 21.66 6.82 13.35
CA MET A 186 22.27 5.70 14.05
C MET A 186 23.80 5.79 14.11
N GLY A 187 24.41 6.88 13.62
CA GLY A 187 25.86 7.04 13.57
C GLY A 187 26.54 6.09 12.58
N LYS A 188 25.82 5.58 11.55
CA LYS A 188 26.32 4.63 10.59
C LYS A 188 26.64 5.29 9.24
N GLU A 189 27.79 4.92 8.70
CA GLU A 189 28.13 5.25 7.33
C GLU A 189 27.45 4.30 6.34
N ARG A 190 27.42 4.70 5.08
CA ARG A 190 26.83 3.88 4.00
C ARG A 190 27.56 2.54 3.89
N ASN A 191 26.81 1.44 3.87
CA ASN A 191 27.30 0.05 3.86
C ASN A 191 28.02 -0.42 5.14
N GLU A 192 28.03 0.34 6.20
CA GLU A 192 28.52 -0.10 7.49
C GLU A 192 27.48 -1.05 8.14
N ALA A 193 27.91 -2.27 8.45
CA ALA A 193 27.02 -3.26 9.05
C ALA A 193 26.78 -2.97 10.54
N CYS A 194 25.52 -3.05 10.96
CA CYS A 194 25.15 -3.02 12.37
C CYS A 194 25.51 -4.34 13.05
N SER A 195 25.99 -4.27 14.27
CA SER A 195 26.14 -5.42 15.16
C SER A 195 24.78 -5.99 15.57
N ASP A 196 24.75 -7.21 16.11
CA ASP A 196 23.52 -7.84 16.58
C ASP A 196 22.84 -7.03 17.69
N GLU A 197 23.63 -6.40 18.55
CA GLU A 197 23.14 -5.55 19.63
C GLU A 197 22.49 -4.27 19.08
N GLU A 198 23.12 -3.62 18.11
CA GLU A 198 22.55 -2.43 17.45
C GLU A 198 21.26 -2.74 16.72
N ARG A 199 21.20 -3.91 16.02
CA ARG A 199 19.97 -4.39 15.37
C ARG A 199 18.85 -4.63 16.37
N LYS A 200 19.14 -5.26 17.52
CA LYS A 200 18.16 -5.48 18.60
C LYS A 200 17.65 -4.16 19.18
N LYS A 201 18.55 -3.20 19.42
CA LYS A 201 18.17 -1.87 19.90
C LYS A 201 17.28 -1.13 18.92
N LEU A 202 17.63 -1.12 17.63
CA LEU A 202 16.80 -0.52 16.58
C LEU A 202 15.43 -1.19 16.51
N GLY A 203 15.40 -2.53 16.47
CA GLY A 203 14.17 -3.30 16.39
C GLY A 203 13.24 -3.04 17.58
N SER A 204 13.79 -3.07 18.81
CA SER A 204 13.02 -2.78 20.03
C SER A 204 12.47 -1.36 20.04
N LEU A 205 13.30 -0.37 19.72
CA LEU A 205 12.88 1.03 19.67
C LEU A 205 11.78 1.25 18.62
N PHE A 206 11.98 0.74 17.41
CA PHE A 206 11.00 0.90 16.33
C PHE A 206 9.70 0.16 16.63
N TYR A 207 9.77 -1.04 17.20
CA TYR A 207 8.57 -1.80 17.62
C TYR A 207 7.72 -1.00 18.62
N HIS A 208 8.33 -0.45 19.66
CA HIS A 208 7.62 0.39 20.64
C HIS A 208 7.06 1.65 20.00
N PHE A 209 7.86 2.33 19.17
CA PHE A 209 7.42 3.53 18.45
C PHE A 209 6.22 3.24 17.54
N SER A 210 6.35 2.27 16.66
CA SER A 210 5.32 1.94 15.66
C SER A 210 4.03 1.45 16.30
N SER A 211 4.12 0.66 17.37
CA SER A 211 2.96 0.18 18.14
C SER A 211 2.16 1.35 18.72
N ILE A 212 2.84 2.30 19.38
CA ILE A 212 2.21 3.51 19.95
C ILE A 212 1.64 4.38 18.82
N TYR A 213 2.40 4.56 17.75
CA TYR A 213 2.02 5.37 16.60
C TYR A 213 0.74 4.86 15.95
N HIS A 214 0.68 3.57 15.60
CA HIS A 214 -0.50 2.97 14.96
C HIS A 214 -1.72 2.95 15.89
N ALA A 215 -1.55 2.63 17.16
CA ALA A 215 -2.65 2.67 18.14
C ALA A 215 -3.26 4.08 18.25
N ASN A 216 -2.42 5.13 18.24
CA ASN A 216 -2.89 6.50 18.32
C ASN A 216 -3.54 6.98 17.01
N ALA A 217 -2.99 6.61 15.85
CA ALA A 217 -3.57 6.90 14.54
C ALA A 217 -4.98 6.29 14.42
N ALA A 218 -5.13 5.03 14.80
CA ALA A 218 -6.43 4.33 14.79
C ALA A 218 -7.45 4.98 15.74
N ALA A 219 -7.01 5.37 16.95
CA ALA A 219 -7.90 5.99 17.96
C ALA A 219 -8.41 7.38 17.53
N ARG A 220 -7.61 8.14 16.79
CA ARG A 220 -7.97 9.49 16.35
C ARG A 220 -8.84 9.51 15.11
N ASN A 221 -8.89 8.40 14.36
CA ASN A 221 -9.60 8.33 13.07
C ASN A 221 -9.26 9.55 12.16
N GLU A 222 -8.04 10.06 12.31
CA GLU A 222 -7.51 11.14 11.48
C GLU A 222 -7.22 10.57 10.09
N GLY A 223 -7.34 11.41 9.07
CA GLY A 223 -7.11 11.05 7.69
C GLY A 223 -5.69 10.53 7.41
N GLU A 224 -5.10 10.94 6.33
CA GLU A 224 -3.76 10.49 5.94
C GLU A 224 -2.70 10.93 6.97
N VAL A 225 -2.00 9.95 7.54
CA VAL A 225 -0.82 10.17 8.41
C VAL A 225 0.43 9.68 7.68
N LEU A 226 1.60 10.14 8.11
CA LEU A 226 2.88 9.69 7.57
C LEU A 226 3.05 8.16 7.73
N SER A 227 3.95 7.55 6.97
CA SER A 227 4.37 6.17 7.28
C SER A 227 5.04 6.14 8.65
N ALA A 228 4.96 4.99 9.35
CA ALA A 228 5.63 4.84 10.64
C ALA A 228 7.13 5.08 10.54
N GLY A 229 7.78 4.74 9.41
CA GLY A 229 9.19 5.01 9.16
C GLY A 229 9.50 6.50 9.03
N ASP A 230 8.68 7.24 8.28
CA ASP A 230 8.87 8.69 8.12
C ASP A 230 8.57 9.44 9.43
N ALA A 231 7.54 9.02 10.18
CA ALA A 231 7.23 9.57 11.50
C ALA A 231 8.36 9.27 12.53
N PHE A 232 8.93 8.06 12.48
CA PHE A 232 10.07 7.69 13.30
C PHE A 232 11.31 8.56 13.02
N LEU A 233 11.55 8.89 11.76
CA LEU A 233 12.64 9.79 11.38
C LEU A 233 12.44 11.20 11.98
N ILE A 234 11.21 11.74 11.96
CA ILE A 234 10.89 13.03 12.59
C ILE A 234 11.14 12.95 14.09
N TYR A 235 10.73 11.86 14.74
CA TYR A 235 10.97 11.64 16.16
C TYR A 235 12.48 11.65 16.50
N LEU A 236 13.29 10.91 15.74
CA LEU A 236 14.75 10.86 15.91
C LEU A 236 15.44 12.19 15.61
N GLY A 237 14.86 13.03 14.75
CA GLY A 237 15.35 14.38 14.48
C GLY A 237 15.20 15.34 15.69
N ILE A 238 14.28 15.03 16.60
CA ILE A 238 14.01 15.85 17.79
C ILE A 238 14.76 15.31 19.02
N PHE A 239 14.74 13.99 19.21
CA PHE A 239 15.22 13.36 20.46
C PHE A 239 16.54 12.62 20.33
N SER A 240 17.19 12.60 19.20
CA SER A 240 18.34 11.76 18.84
C SER A 240 18.13 10.24 19.03
N TYR A 241 18.95 9.45 18.36
CA TYR A 241 18.85 7.98 18.45
C TYR A 241 19.35 7.46 19.81
N GLU A 242 20.48 7.98 20.30
CA GLU A 242 21.09 7.59 21.57
C GLU A 242 20.16 7.87 22.77
N GLU A 243 19.49 9.01 22.72
CA GLU A 243 18.51 9.35 23.76
C GLU A 243 17.28 8.43 23.66
N ALA A 244 16.78 8.18 22.45
CA ALA A 244 15.58 7.39 22.21
C ALA A 244 15.73 5.95 22.69
N ILE A 245 16.88 5.28 22.43
CA ILE A 245 17.11 3.89 22.86
C ILE A 245 17.23 3.71 24.38
N SER A 246 17.49 4.76 25.11
CA SER A 246 17.62 4.73 26.58
C SER A 246 16.30 4.97 27.32
N LYS A 247 15.24 5.42 26.60
CA LYS A 247 13.96 5.80 27.20
C LYS A 247 13.06 4.60 27.49
N PRO A 248 12.34 4.62 28.62
CA PRO A 248 11.27 3.66 28.87
C PRO A 248 10.07 3.92 27.94
N ALA A 249 9.32 2.86 27.62
CA ALA A 249 8.16 2.92 26.73
C ALA A 249 7.09 3.96 27.13
N SER A 250 6.93 4.21 28.45
CA SER A 250 6.02 5.24 28.96
C SER A 250 6.42 6.65 28.54
N LYS A 251 7.73 6.96 28.57
CA LYS A 251 8.26 8.26 28.14
C LYS A 251 8.15 8.44 26.64
N LEU A 252 8.50 7.40 25.89
CA LEU A 252 8.32 7.35 24.44
C LEU A 252 6.86 7.64 24.04
N ARG A 253 5.91 7.03 24.74
CA ARG A 253 4.47 7.28 24.52
C ARG A 253 4.09 8.74 24.78
N GLU A 254 4.52 9.30 25.88
CA GLU A 254 4.24 10.70 26.22
C GLU A 254 4.75 11.66 25.14
N GLU A 255 5.96 11.45 24.66
CA GLU A 255 6.60 12.27 23.63
C GLU A 255 5.89 12.14 22.27
N ILE A 256 5.59 10.92 21.83
CA ILE A 256 4.83 10.67 20.58
C ILE A 256 3.47 11.39 20.63
N LEU A 257 2.77 11.31 21.76
CA LEU A 257 1.45 11.96 21.90
C LEU A 257 1.55 13.49 21.87
N LYS A 258 2.61 14.07 22.47
CA LYS A 258 2.85 15.53 22.47
C LYS A 258 3.17 16.06 21.07
N MET A 259 3.96 15.31 20.31
CA MET A 259 4.38 15.74 18.98
C MET A 259 3.50 15.21 17.82
N TRP A 260 2.31 14.70 18.15
CA TRP A 260 1.42 14.07 17.15
C TRP A 260 1.15 14.93 15.91
N LYS A 261 1.05 16.24 16.09
CA LYS A 261 0.80 17.20 15.00
C LYS A 261 1.88 17.18 13.92
N GLU A 262 3.12 16.83 14.29
CA GLU A 262 4.24 16.73 13.34
C GLU A 262 4.15 15.50 12.43
N PHE A 263 3.31 14.52 12.78
CA PHE A 263 3.10 13.30 12.00
C PHE A 263 1.92 13.39 11.04
N VAL A 264 1.14 14.46 11.11
CA VAL A 264 0.04 14.71 10.19
C VAL A 264 0.58 15.58 9.06
N PRO A 265 0.49 15.13 7.79
CA PRO A 265 0.92 15.96 6.67
C PRO A 265 0.20 17.30 6.71
N VAL A 266 0.96 18.38 6.74
CA VAL A 266 0.39 19.71 6.55
C VAL A 266 -0.15 19.72 5.12
N LYS A 267 -1.47 19.71 4.95
CA LYS A 267 -2.05 20.08 3.67
C LYS A 267 -1.52 21.48 3.42
N GLU A 268 -0.67 21.64 2.40
CA GLU A 268 -0.21 22.96 2.01
C GLU A 268 -1.44 23.86 1.89
N ALA A 269 -1.60 24.76 2.85
CA ALA A 269 -2.57 25.81 2.71
C ALA A 269 -2.17 26.52 1.42
N ALA A 270 -3.10 26.58 0.46
CA ALA A 270 -2.87 27.29 -0.80
C ALA A 270 -2.16 28.60 -0.45
N PRO A 271 -1.05 28.95 -1.14
CA PRO A 271 -0.20 30.06 -0.72
C PRO A 271 -1.10 31.27 -0.50
N VAL A 272 -1.07 31.81 0.72
CA VAL A 272 -1.82 33.01 1.08
C VAL A 272 -1.22 34.14 0.27
N LYS A 273 -1.79 34.40 -0.92
CA LYS A 273 -1.53 35.61 -1.66
C LYS A 273 -1.97 36.77 -0.78
N ARG A 274 -1.02 37.51 -0.23
CA ARG A 274 -1.30 38.83 0.33
C ARG A 274 -1.83 39.70 -0.83
N LEU A 275 -3.14 39.84 -0.90
CA LEU A 275 -3.81 40.81 -1.76
C LEU A 275 -3.49 42.20 -1.21
N LEU A 276 -2.56 42.89 -1.85
CA LEU A 276 -2.23 44.27 -1.57
C LEU A 276 -3.19 45.26 -2.26
N GLU A 277 -4.07 44.76 -3.14
CA GLU A 277 -5.11 45.58 -3.83
C GLU A 277 -6.39 44.75 -3.97
N PRO A 278 -7.60 45.39 -3.93
CA PRO A 278 -8.85 44.68 -4.13
C PRO A 278 -8.99 44.31 -5.62
N GLU A 279 -8.65 43.08 -5.97
CA GLU A 279 -9.04 42.55 -7.28
C GLU A 279 -10.54 42.28 -7.29
N ASP A 280 -11.24 42.83 -8.29
CA ASP A 280 -12.62 42.49 -8.61
C ASP A 280 -12.78 40.99 -8.70
N LYS A 281 -13.53 40.42 -7.76
CA LYS A 281 -13.79 38.98 -7.69
C LYS A 281 -14.58 38.55 -8.92
N LYS A 282 -13.87 38.18 -9.98
CA LYS A 282 -14.47 37.29 -10.97
C LYS A 282 -14.65 35.93 -10.27
N PRO A 283 -15.88 35.41 -10.16
CA PRO A 283 -16.10 34.11 -9.49
C PRO A 283 -15.27 33.07 -10.23
N ALA A 284 -14.48 32.32 -9.47
CA ALA A 284 -13.66 31.26 -10.04
C ALA A 284 -14.57 30.34 -10.87
N PHE A 285 -14.17 30.04 -12.08
CA PHE A 285 -14.89 29.18 -13.04
C PHE A 285 -15.48 27.93 -12.38
N TRP A 286 -14.76 27.35 -11.43
CA TRP A 286 -15.14 26.17 -10.67
C TRP A 286 -16.26 26.39 -9.65
N SER A 287 -16.38 27.55 -9.03
CA SER A 287 -17.51 27.84 -8.13
C SER A 287 -18.82 28.00 -8.91
N LYS A 288 -18.74 28.49 -10.16
CA LYS A 288 -19.89 28.50 -11.09
C LYS A 288 -20.28 27.09 -11.54
N LEU A 289 -19.30 26.20 -11.78
CA LEU A 289 -19.56 24.83 -12.26
C LEU A 289 -20.16 23.96 -11.15
N LEU A 290 -19.71 24.15 -9.90
CA LEU A 290 -20.18 23.38 -8.75
C LEU A 290 -21.54 23.85 -8.22
N ASN A 291 -21.91 25.11 -8.44
CA ASN A 291 -23.16 25.68 -7.98
C ASN A 291 -24.22 25.84 -9.09
N SER A 292 -23.89 25.50 -10.36
CA SER A 292 -24.89 25.53 -11.43
C SER A 292 -25.66 24.22 -11.48
N THR A 293 -26.98 24.33 -11.46
CA THR A 293 -27.91 23.23 -11.78
C THR A 293 -27.86 22.83 -13.27
N GLN A 294 -26.89 23.34 -14.04
CA GLN A 294 -26.74 22.98 -15.45
C GLN A 294 -26.17 21.57 -15.55
N LYS A 295 -26.88 20.72 -16.30
CA LYS A 295 -26.44 19.35 -16.63
C LYS A 295 -25.13 19.43 -17.41
N LEU A 296 -24.06 18.93 -16.83
CA LEU A 296 -22.78 18.79 -17.53
C LEU A 296 -22.88 17.57 -18.46
N SER A 297 -22.72 17.78 -19.76
CA SER A 297 -22.64 16.70 -20.76
C SER A 297 -21.19 16.56 -21.20
N ILE A 298 -20.60 15.37 -20.99
CA ILE A 298 -19.23 15.06 -21.36
C ILE A 298 -19.29 14.01 -22.48
N ALA A 299 -18.68 14.28 -23.63
CA ALA A 299 -18.52 13.33 -24.72
C ALA A 299 -17.09 12.79 -24.76
N PHE A 300 -16.92 11.48 -24.79
CA PHE A 300 -15.66 10.81 -25.03
C PHE A 300 -15.63 10.34 -26.49
N VAL A 301 -14.58 10.73 -27.19
CA VAL A 301 -14.44 10.49 -28.62
C VAL A 301 -13.26 9.53 -28.82
N TYR A 302 -13.52 8.38 -29.43
CA TYR A 302 -12.53 7.37 -29.77
C TYR A 302 -12.39 7.24 -31.28
N ASP A 303 -11.16 7.04 -31.75
CA ASP A 303 -10.84 6.78 -33.16
C ASP A 303 -11.16 5.35 -33.60
N LYS A 304 -11.25 4.42 -32.61
CA LYS A 304 -11.56 2.99 -32.80
C LYS A 304 -12.43 2.49 -31.65
N LYS A 305 -12.98 1.30 -31.83
CA LYS A 305 -13.72 0.65 -30.73
C LYS A 305 -12.82 0.40 -29.51
N PRO A 306 -13.30 0.66 -28.28
CA PRO A 306 -12.50 0.52 -27.06
C PRO A 306 -11.88 -0.87 -26.84
N ASP A 307 -12.50 -1.91 -27.36
CA ASP A 307 -12.05 -3.31 -27.27
C ASP A 307 -10.88 -3.67 -28.22
N THR A 308 -10.53 -2.76 -29.13
CA THR A 308 -9.47 -3.03 -30.14
C THR A 308 -8.06 -2.71 -29.65
N SER A 309 -7.89 -2.02 -28.52
CA SER A 309 -6.60 -1.62 -27.97
C SER A 309 -6.67 -1.57 -26.46
N SER A 310 -5.65 -2.11 -25.77
CA SER A 310 -5.53 -2.06 -24.30
C SER A 310 -5.51 -0.61 -23.76
N TRP A 311 -4.95 0.33 -24.53
CA TRP A 311 -4.94 1.74 -24.19
C TRP A 311 -6.34 2.36 -24.23
N LEU A 312 -7.08 2.14 -25.32
CA LEU A 312 -8.48 2.58 -25.48
C LEU A 312 -9.41 1.93 -24.45
N TYR A 313 -9.18 0.66 -24.12
CA TYR A 313 -9.92 -0.06 -23.09
C TYR A 313 -9.70 0.55 -21.70
N ALA A 314 -8.48 0.94 -21.35
CA ALA A 314 -8.19 1.61 -20.09
C ALA A 314 -8.91 2.97 -19.99
N HIS A 315 -8.98 3.74 -21.07
CA HIS A 315 -9.74 5.00 -21.14
C HIS A 315 -11.25 4.77 -21.02
N GLU A 316 -11.77 3.70 -21.61
CA GLU A 316 -13.18 3.32 -21.49
C GLU A 316 -13.54 2.92 -20.06
N LEU A 317 -12.68 2.18 -19.36
CA LEU A 317 -12.84 1.89 -17.94
C LEU A 317 -12.86 3.18 -17.10
N GLY A 318 -11.99 4.14 -17.41
CA GLY A 318 -12.00 5.47 -16.79
C GLY A 318 -13.32 6.21 -17.02
N ARG A 319 -13.86 6.19 -18.24
CA ARG A 319 -15.16 6.76 -18.57
C ARG A 319 -16.30 6.08 -17.79
N LEU A 320 -16.30 4.76 -17.71
CA LEU A 320 -17.31 4.00 -16.96
C LEU A 320 -17.26 4.33 -15.46
N HIS A 321 -16.07 4.46 -14.88
CA HIS A 321 -15.89 4.92 -13.50
C HIS A 321 -16.42 6.35 -13.29
N LEU A 322 -16.08 7.26 -14.22
CA LEU A 322 -16.59 8.63 -14.20
C LEU A 322 -18.13 8.66 -14.28
N ASN A 323 -18.72 7.77 -15.08
CA ASN A 323 -20.18 7.66 -15.24
C ASN A 323 -20.86 7.21 -13.92
N VAL A 324 -20.27 6.28 -13.18
CA VAL A 324 -20.75 5.88 -11.86
C VAL A 324 -20.66 7.03 -10.87
N TRP A 325 -19.58 7.79 -10.88
CA TRP A 325 -19.37 8.94 -9.99
C TRP A 325 -20.28 10.12 -10.31
N ILE A 326 -20.53 10.39 -11.62
CA ILE A 326 -21.38 11.46 -12.12
C ILE A 326 -22.87 11.15 -11.93
N ASN A 327 -23.31 9.89 -12.08
CA ASN A 327 -24.70 9.49 -11.87
C ASN A 327 -25.18 9.72 -10.42
N HIS A 328 -24.28 9.73 -9.43
CA HIS A 328 -24.58 10.23 -8.10
C HIS A 328 -24.83 11.73 -8.01
N ARG A 329 -24.58 12.50 -9.10
CA ARG A 329 -24.70 13.96 -9.17
C ARG A 329 -25.50 14.48 -10.37
N ASN A 330 -26.42 13.69 -10.95
CA ASN A 330 -27.33 14.10 -12.04
C ASN A 330 -26.67 14.55 -13.37
N ALA A 331 -25.59 13.90 -13.81
CA ALA A 331 -25.01 14.13 -15.14
C ALA A 331 -24.97 12.83 -15.98
N ASN A 332 -25.08 12.93 -17.29
CA ASN A 332 -25.03 11.81 -18.24
C ASN A 332 -23.77 11.87 -19.10
N SER A 333 -23.02 10.78 -19.23
CA SER A 333 -21.94 10.64 -20.21
C SER A 333 -22.37 9.74 -21.37
N LYS A 334 -22.02 10.11 -22.61
CA LYS A 334 -22.27 9.31 -23.82
C LYS A 334 -20.95 9.03 -24.53
N CYS A 335 -20.80 7.79 -25.03
CA CYS A 335 -19.75 7.45 -25.97
C CYS A 335 -20.25 7.76 -27.41
N ILE A 336 -19.43 8.42 -28.21
CA ILE A 336 -19.70 8.71 -29.60
C ILE A 336 -18.54 8.12 -30.41
N ASP A 337 -18.88 7.15 -31.26
CA ASP A 337 -17.95 6.58 -32.26
C ASP A 337 -18.04 7.44 -33.52
N ILE A 338 -16.97 8.13 -33.88
CA ILE A 338 -16.94 9.03 -35.01
C ILE A 338 -16.11 8.55 -36.21
N GLY A 339 -15.69 7.26 -36.21
CA GLY A 339 -14.91 6.74 -37.34
C GLY A 339 -13.63 7.54 -37.65
N ASP A 340 -12.91 7.20 -38.69
CA ASP A 340 -11.63 7.78 -39.09
C ASP A 340 -11.66 9.32 -39.27
N ILE A 341 -11.31 10.09 -38.25
CA ILE A 341 -11.08 11.54 -38.34
C ILE A 341 -9.63 11.86 -37.97
N SER A 342 -9.01 12.72 -38.76
CA SER A 342 -7.59 13.09 -38.63
C SER A 342 -7.23 13.61 -37.24
N ILE A 343 -6.19 13.06 -36.68
CA ILE A 343 -5.70 13.03 -35.30
C ILE A 343 -5.45 14.40 -34.63
N ASN A 344 -5.29 15.47 -35.37
CA ASN A 344 -4.75 16.74 -34.82
C ASN A 344 -5.72 17.59 -33.96
N ARG A 345 -7.01 17.34 -33.95
CA ARG A 345 -7.99 18.10 -33.14
C ARG A 345 -8.50 17.32 -31.91
N VAL A 346 -8.42 16.01 -31.93
CA VAL A 346 -8.90 15.16 -30.81
C VAL A 346 -7.91 15.13 -29.66
N VAL A 347 -6.61 15.27 -29.93
CA VAL A 347 -5.54 15.25 -28.92
C VAL A 347 -5.66 16.38 -27.90
N CYS A 348 -6.13 17.56 -28.29
CA CYS A 348 -6.30 18.70 -27.36
C CYS A 348 -7.40 18.46 -26.32
N LEU A 349 -8.51 17.84 -26.69
CA LEU A 349 -9.61 17.54 -25.75
C LEU A 349 -9.27 16.42 -24.75
N VAL A 350 -8.54 15.40 -25.22
CA VAL A 350 -8.09 14.30 -24.35
C VAL A 350 -7.00 14.76 -23.38
N THR A 351 -6.08 15.63 -23.83
CA THR A 351 -5.01 16.15 -22.97
C THR A 351 -5.57 17.06 -21.87
N ASP A 352 -6.61 17.85 -22.17
CA ASP A 352 -7.27 18.69 -21.17
C ASP A 352 -8.07 17.87 -20.15
N ILE A 353 -8.71 16.78 -20.57
CA ILE A 353 -9.43 15.85 -19.69
C ILE A 353 -8.46 15.03 -18.83
N LEU A 354 -7.35 14.54 -19.38
CA LEU A 354 -6.29 13.84 -18.63
C LEU A 354 -5.62 14.78 -17.62
N SER A 355 -5.31 16.00 -18.02
CA SER A 355 -4.81 17.05 -17.12
C SER A 355 -5.81 17.43 -16.03
N PHE A 356 -7.10 17.31 -16.31
CA PHE A 356 -8.18 17.49 -15.35
C PHE A 356 -8.27 16.31 -14.38
N CYS A 357 -8.25 15.07 -14.86
CA CYS A 357 -8.32 13.87 -14.02
C CYS A 357 -7.09 13.75 -13.11
N HIS A 358 -5.91 14.09 -13.60
CA HIS A 358 -4.68 14.13 -12.80
C HIS A 358 -4.72 15.23 -11.72
N ARG A 359 -5.24 16.42 -12.03
CA ARG A 359 -5.40 17.52 -11.04
C ARG A 359 -6.54 17.28 -10.05
N ALA A 360 -7.53 16.45 -10.40
CA ALA A 360 -8.64 16.10 -9.53
C ALA A 360 -8.37 14.87 -8.66
N GLY A 361 -7.16 14.25 -8.74
CA GLY A 361 -6.80 13.04 -8.00
C GLY A 361 -7.63 11.81 -8.40
N ILE A 362 -8.14 11.78 -9.63
CA ILE A 362 -8.99 10.70 -10.16
C ILE A 362 -8.13 9.66 -10.92
N LEU A 363 -6.92 10.04 -11.31
CA LEU A 363 -5.87 9.17 -11.88
C LEU A 363 -4.58 9.44 -11.12
N GLU A 364 -4.10 8.45 -10.35
CA GLU A 364 -2.72 8.30 -9.92
C GLU A 364 -1.88 7.65 -11.02
#